data_b58759bbaa00349da472dc58fe21d198
#
_entry.id   b58759bbaa00349da472dc58fe21d198
#
_cell.length_a   1.000
_cell.length_b   1.000
_cell.length_c   1.000
_cell.angle_alpha   90.00
_cell.angle_beta   90.00
_cell.angle_gamma   90.00
#
_symmetry.space_group_name_H-M   'P 1'
#
loop_
_entity.id
_entity.type
_entity.pdbx_description
1 polymer ?
#
loop_
_entity_poly.entity_id
_entity_poly.type
_entity_poly.pdbx_seq_one_letter_code
_entity_poly.pdbx_strand_id
1 'polypeptide(L)'
;MRLPVGLARAFPEFASNEYEVSGTKAMEPGTITITINERESVTALLYPAAQGKRAGMTVVLGHGAGANQLSGFMRMIATGLAARGIDAMTFNFLYTEQGRHLPDPKARLESCYAAVINAALNHRKLKKNRLVIGGKSMGGRIASQVAAADGKGVAGLVFLGYPLHPPGKPDKLRAEHLKDIKAPMLFVQGARDAFGTEEEIRAVIKNSRLPATLYTVEGGDHSFKVAKRLGVPQDTVYETITDKVVEWTRAL
;
A
#
# COMPACT_ATOMS: atom_id res chain seq x y z
N MET A 1 15.96 -38.53 -24.86
CA MET A 1 16.21 -38.05 -23.48
C MET A 1 15.17 -36.97 -23.20
N ARG A 2 14.12 -37.30 -22.43
CA ARG A 2 12.97 -36.41 -22.18
C ARG A 2 13.26 -35.58 -20.92
N LEU A 3 13.12 -34.26 -21.02
CA LEU A 3 13.20 -33.35 -19.88
C LEU A 3 11.92 -33.45 -19.04
N PRO A 4 11.97 -33.38 -17.70
CA PRO A 4 10.79 -33.46 -16.88
C PRO A 4 10.06 -32.10 -16.82
N VAL A 5 8.75 -32.18 -17.04
CA VAL A 5 7.78 -31.07 -16.84
C VAL A 5 7.71 -30.76 -15.34
N GLY A 6 8.11 -29.55 -14.96
CA GLY A 6 8.04 -29.07 -13.60
C GLY A 6 6.59 -28.88 -13.17
N LEU A 7 6.19 -29.53 -12.09
CA LEU A 7 4.90 -29.38 -11.41
C LEU A 7 4.72 -27.92 -10.92
N ALA A 8 3.75 -27.23 -11.50
CA ALA A 8 3.16 -26.07 -10.88
C ALA A 8 2.44 -26.54 -9.59
N ARG A 9 2.99 -26.22 -8.41
CA ARG A 9 2.28 -26.41 -7.14
C ARG A 9 1.14 -25.40 -7.09
N ALA A 10 -0.09 -25.89 -7.23
CA ALA A 10 -1.29 -25.15 -6.95
C ALA A 10 -1.29 -24.71 -5.47
N PHE A 11 -1.49 -23.42 -5.25
CA PHE A 11 -1.76 -22.88 -3.92
C PHE A 11 -3.11 -23.42 -3.45
N PRO A 12 -3.27 -23.78 -2.13
CA PRO A 12 -4.56 -24.23 -1.63
C PRO A 12 -5.61 -23.14 -1.83
N GLU A 13 -6.77 -23.52 -2.35
CA GLU A 13 -7.96 -22.69 -2.44
C GLU A 13 -8.28 -22.14 -1.04
N PHE A 14 -8.09 -20.85 -0.84
CA PHE A 14 -8.62 -20.16 0.31
C PHE A 14 -10.11 -19.91 0.05
N ALA A 15 -10.93 -20.42 0.97
CA ALA A 15 -12.37 -20.25 0.97
C ALA A 15 -12.76 -18.80 0.69
N SER A 16 -13.65 -18.61 -0.29
CA SER A 16 -14.28 -17.35 -0.65
C SER A 16 -15.15 -16.88 0.51
N ASN A 17 -14.59 -16.08 1.42
CA ASN A 17 -15.39 -15.21 2.25
C ASN A 17 -15.76 -14.00 1.40
N GLU A 18 -16.98 -13.98 0.89
CA GLU A 18 -17.61 -12.84 0.25
C GLU A 18 -17.73 -11.71 1.29
N TYR A 19 -16.85 -10.71 1.19
CA TYR A 19 -17.04 -9.45 1.89
C TYR A 19 -17.94 -8.57 1.03
N GLU A 20 -19.22 -8.50 1.37
CA GLU A 20 -20.13 -7.48 0.83
C GLU A 20 -19.78 -6.13 1.45
N VAL A 21 -19.11 -5.26 0.67
CA VAL A 21 -19.01 -3.84 0.98
C VAL A 21 -20.26 -3.16 0.44
N SER A 22 -21.18 -2.77 1.32
CA SER A 22 -22.39 -1.96 1.10
C SER A 22 -22.87 -1.88 -0.36
N GLY A 23 -23.60 -2.91 -0.83
CA GLY A 23 -24.52 -2.80 -1.97
C GLY A 23 -23.94 -2.60 -3.37
N THR A 24 -22.64 -2.54 -3.56
CA THR A 24 -22.00 -2.42 -4.88
C THR A 24 -21.14 -3.65 -5.13
N LYS A 25 -21.52 -4.48 -6.08
CA LYS A 25 -20.72 -5.66 -6.49
C LYS A 25 -19.36 -5.19 -6.97
N ALA A 26 -18.33 -5.36 -6.14
CA ALA A 26 -16.96 -5.07 -6.53
C ALA A 26 -16.58 -5.99 -7.69
N MET A 27 -15.95 -5.43 -8.72
CA MET A 27 -15.44 -6.24 -9.84
C MET A 27 -14.24 -7.04 -9.34
N GLU A 28 -14.14 -8.30 -9.77
CA GLU A 28 -12.96 -9.12 -9.51
C GLU A 28 -11.70 -8.43 -10.05
N PRO A 29 -10.59 -8.46 -9.28
CA PRO A 29 -9.36 -7.84 -9.70
C PRO A 29 -8.75 -8.55 -10.89
N GLY A 30 -8.27 -7.77 -11.84
CA GLY A 30 -7.48 -8.29 -12.97
C GLY A 30 -6.03 -8.53 -12.57
N THR A 31 -5.46 -9.66 -12.98
CA THR A 31 -4.04 -9.98 -12.74
C THR A 31 -3.17 -9.34 -13.81
N ILE A 32 -2.04 -8.77 -13.38
CA ILE A 32 -1.02 -8.17 -14.25
C ILE A 32 0.34 -8.77 -13.87
N THR A 33 1.08 -9.28 -14.85
CA THR A 33 2.49 -9.66 -14.67
C THR A 33 3.36 -8.43 -14.95
N ILE A 34 4.23 -8.08 -14.03
CA ILE A 34 5.14 -6.93 -14.14
C ILE A 34 6.57 -7.45 -14.18
N THR A 35 7.26 -7.24 -15.30
CA THR A 35 8.67 -7.60 -15.47
C THR A 35 9.54 -6.65 -14.65
N ILE A 36 10.40 -7.21 -13.80
CA ILE A 36 11.39 -6.48 -13.01
C ILE A 36 12.73 -6.43 -13.77
N ASN A 37 13.11 -7.54 -14.34
CA ASN A 37 14.29 -7.69 -15.21
C ASN A 37 14.10 -8.92 -16.14
N GLU A 38 15.10 -9.28 -16.92
CA GLU A 38 15.04 -10.39 -17.91
C GLU A 38 14.64 -11.75 -17.31
N ARG A 39 14.82 -11.95 -16.00
CA ARG A 39 14.63 -13.24 -15.31
C ARG A 39 13.53 -13.24 -14.27
N GLU A 40 13.04 -12.06 -13.90
CA GLU A 40 12.19 -11.90 -12.72
C GLU A 40 10.97 -11.04 -13.05
N SER A 41 9.83 -11.48 -12.56
CA SER A 41 8.57 -10.75 -12.63
C SER A 41 7.81 -10.89 -11.31
N VAL A 42 6.87 -10.00 -11.09
CA VAL A 42 5.95 -10.04 -9.95
C VAL A 42 4.51 -9.94 -10.43
N THR A 43 3.61 -10.45 -9.61
CA THR A 43 2.17 -10.37 -9.82
C THR A 43 1.61 -9.11 -9.18
N ALA A 44 0.84 -8.33 -9.92
CA ALA A 44 0.00 -7.26 -9.41
C ALA A 44 -1.48 -7.57 -9.66
N LEU A 45 -2.34 -7.06 -8.77
CA LEU A 45 -3.79 -7.12 -8.88
C LEU A 45 -4.34 -5.73 -9.10
N LEU A 46 -5.06 -5.53 -10.20
CA LEU A 46 -5.75 -4.29 -10.52
C LEU A 46 -7.22 -4.41 -10.12
N TYR A 47 -7.65 -3.61 -9.16
CA TYR A 47 -9.02 -3.42 -8.71
C TYR A 47 -9.59 -2.19 -9.44
N PRO A 48 -10.40 -2.38 -10.49
CA PRO A 48 -10.89 -1.25 -11.28
C PRO A 48 -11.93 -0.46 -10.49
N ALA A 49 -11.87 0.86 -10.61
CA ALA A 49 -12.85 1.76 -10.01
C ALA A 49 -14.26 1.43 -10.47
N ALA A 50 -15.23 1.48 -9.56
CA ALA A 50 -16.63 1.22 -9.83
C ALA A 50 -17.14 2.14 -10.97
N GLN A 51 -17.94 1.56 -11.87
CA GLN A 51 -18.48 2.28 -13.02
C GLN A 51 -19.34 3.48 -12.55
N GLY A 52 -19.21 4.60 -13.27
CA GLY A 52 -19.93 5.83 -12.95
C GLY A 52 -19.37 6.65 -11.78
N LYS A 53 -18.32 6.17 -11.09
CA LYS A 53 -17.70 6.87 -9.94
C LYS A 53 -16.22 7.21 -10.14
N ARG A 54 -15.66 7.00 -11.32
CA ARG A 54 -14.21 7.14 -11.58
C ARG A 54 -13.68 8.54 -11.28
N ALA A 55 -12.74 8.63 -10.36
CA ALA A 55 -12.12 9.88 -9.95
C ALA A 55 -10.89 10.28 -10.81
N GLY A 56 -10.47 9.46 -11.78
CA GLY A 56 -9.24 9.70 -12.53
C GLY A 56 -7.97 9.52 -11.70
N MET A 57 -8.05 8.72 -10.66
CA MET A 57 -6.96 8.46 -9.70
C MET A 57 -6.63 6.97 -9.66
N THR A 58 -5.35 6.66 -9.47
CA THR A 58 -4.86 5.30 -9.20
C THR A 58 -4.03 5.30 -7.94
N VAL A 59 -4.30 4.36 -7.04
CA VAL A 59 -3.49 4.15 -5.82
C VAL A 59 -2.77 2.81 -5.91
N VAL A 60 -1.43 2.83 -5.90
CA VAL A 60 -0.58 1.64 -5.88
C VAL A 60 -0.11 1.38 -4.46
N LEU A 61 -0.36 0.20 -3.94
CA LEU A 61 -0.09 -0.17 -2.54
C LEU A 61 0.85 -1.38 -2.45
N GLY A 62 2.02 -1.19 -1.83
CA GLY A 62 2.91 -2.27 -1.41
C GLY A 62 2.50 -2.86 -0.06
N HIS A 63 2.64 -4.17 0.10
CA HIS A 63 2.34 -4.87 1.36
C HIS A 63 3.43 -4.69 2.43
N GLY A 64 3.11 -4.98 3.70
CA GLY A 64 4.04 -5.00 4.81
C GLY A 64 4.98 -6.21 4.78
N ALA A 65 6.08 -6.14 5.56
CA ALA A 65 6.97 -7.28 5.74
C ALA A 65 6.22 -8.48 6.33
N GLY A 66 6.51 -9.68 5.81
CA GLY A 66 5.84 -10.92 6.25
C GLY A 66 4.39 -11.09 5.77
N ALA A 67 3.87 -10.15 4.98
CA ALA A 67 2.55 -10.22 4.35
C ALA A 67 2.69 -10.42 2.82
N ASN A 68 1.53 -10.43 2.14
CA ASN A 68 1.45 -10.41 0.68
C ASN A 68 0.26 -9.55 0.23
N GLN A 69 0.11 -9.36 -1.08
CA GLN A 69 -0.99 -8.56 -1.65
C GLN A 69 -2.39 -9.13 -1.39
N LEU A 70 -2.50 -10.42 -1.06
CA LEU A 70 -3.76 -11.11 -0.77
C LEU A 70 -4.12 -11.07 0.72
N SER A 71 -3.30 -10.46 1.58
CA SER A 71 -3.67 -10.31 3.00
C SER A 71 -5.01 -9.58 3.15
N GLY A 72 -5.80 -9.95 4.15
CA GLY A 72 -7.14 -9.39 4.35
C GLY A 72 -7.15 -7.85 4.36
N PHE A 73 -6.17 -7.22 5.03
CA PHE A 73 -6.04 -5.76 5.05
C PHE A 73 -5.81 -5.17 3.65
N MET A 74 -4.87 -5.73 2.86
CA MET A 74 -4.57 -5.21 1.53
C MET A 74 -5.76 -5.35 0.57
N ARG A 75 -6.41 -6.51 0.58
CA ARG A 75 -7.62 -6.76 -0.22
C ARG A 75 -8.73 -5.79 0.12
N MET A 76 -9.01 -5.62 1.41
CA MET A 76 -10.09 -4.77 1.88
C MET A 76 -9.86 -3.30 1.50
N ILE A 77 -8.67 -2.74 1.74
CA ILE A 77 -8.35 -1.37 1.33
C ILE A 77 -8.47 -1.22 -0.19
N ALA A 78 -7.90 -2.13 -0.97
CA ALA A 78 -7.95 -2.04 -2.44
C ALA A 78 -9.38 -2.15 -2.99
N THR A 79 -10.19 -3.09 -2.47
CA THR A 79 -11.61 -3.22 -2.84
C THR A 79 -12.41 -1.99 -2.41
N GLY A 80 -12.15 -1.48 -1.21
CA GLY A 80 -12.81 -0.28 -0.68
C GLY A 80 -12.51 0.98 -1.50
N LEU A 81 -11.28 1.17 -1.96
CA LEU A 81 -10.89 2.23 -2.88
C LEU A 81 -11.62 2.10 -4.23
N ALA A 82 -11.64 0.89 -4.80
CA ALA A 82 -12.31 0.61 -6.06
C ALA A 82 -13.82 0.90 -5.99
N ALA A 83 -14.49 0.45 -4.92
CA ALA A 83 -15.92 0.72 -4.69
C ALA A 83 -16.22 2.23 -4.59
N ARG A 84 -15.24 3.04 -4.16
CA ARG A 84 -15.33 4.50 -4.03
C ARG A 84 -14.80 5.26 -5.24
N GLY A 85 -14.54 4.57 -6.36
CA GLY A 85 -14.22 5.20 -7.65
C GLY A 85 -12.74 5.49 -7.89
N ILE A 86 -11.84 4.90 -7.10
CA ILE A 86 -10.38 5.00 -7.27
C ILE A 86 -9.85 3.66 -7.77
N ASP A 87 -9.16 3.64 -8.91
CA ASP A 87 -8.47 2.43 -9.35
C ASP A 87 -7.37 2.09 -8.33
N ALA A 88 -7.35 0.87 -7.83
CA ALA A 88 -6.33 0.42 -6.89
C ALA A 88 -5.48 -0.70 -7.49
N MET A 89 -4.19 -0.69 -7.21
CA MET A 89 -3.27 -1.75 -7.60
C MET A 89 -2.50 -2.22 -6.38
N THR A 90 -2.51 -3.51 -6.12
CA THR A 90 -1.61 -4.16 -5.15
C THR A 90 -0.62 -5.05 -5.88
N PHE A 91 0.49 -5.37 -5.28
CA PHE A 91 1.49 -6.25 -5.88
C PHE A 91 2.27 -7.01 -4.81
N ASN A 92 2.88 -8.12 -5.19
CA ASN A 92 3.85 -8.80 -4.36
C ASN A 92 5.25 -8.26 -4.62
N PHE A 93 6.03 -8.06 -3.54
CA PHE A 93 7.48 -7.91 -3.69
C PHE A 93 8.10 -9.23 -4.15
N LEU A 94 9.26 -9.15 -4.78
CA LEU A 94 9.89 -10.29 -5.43
C LEU A 94 10.15 -11.47 -4.48
N TYR A 95 10.58 -11.20 -3.24
CA TYR A 95 10.76 -12.25 -2.24
C TYR A 95 9.47 -13.03 -1.95
N THR A 96 8.33 -12.34 -1.98
CA THR A 96 7.02 -12.95 -1.76
C THR A 96 6.59 -13.81 -2.93
N GLU A 97 6.83 -13.36 -4.18
CA GLU A 97 6.61 -14.19 -5.38
C GLU A 97 7.44 -15.47 -5.35
N GLN A 98 8.63 -15.39 -4.79
CA GLN A 98 9.53 -16.54 -4.64
C GLN A 98 9.22 -17.42 -3.41
N GLY A 99 8.11 -17.17 -2.71
CA GLY A 99 7.70 -17.92 -1.52
C GLY A 99 8.59 -17.70 -0.29
N ARG A 100 9.43 -16.65 -0.29
CA ARG A 100 10.29 -16.31 0.85
C ARG A 100 9.54 -15.40 1.84
N HIS A 101 9.87 -15.54 3.12
CA HIS A 101 9.26 -14.75 4.19
C HIS A 101 10.08 -13.50 4.55
N LEU A 102 11.40 -13.57 4.44
CA LEU A 102 12.30 -12.46 4.74
C LEU A 102 12.35 -11.48 3.56
N PRO A 103 12.15 -10.19 3.81
CA PRO A 103 12.24 -9.18 2.78
C PRO A 103 13.62 -9.16 2.09
N ASP A 104 13.60 -8.84 0.81
CA ASP A 104 14.81 -8.58 0.05
C ASP A 104 15.60 -7.37 0.61
N PRO A 105 16.89 -7.23 0.29
CA PRO A 105 17.65 -6.01 0.55
C PRO A 105 16.97 -4.78 -0.05
N LYS A 106 17.19 -3.61 0.57
CA LYS A 106 16.57 -2.33 0.22
C LYS A 106 16.55 -2.06 -1.29
N ALA A 107 17.70 -2.11 -1.95
CA ALA A 107 17.82 -1.81 -3.38
C ALA A 107 16.90 -2.70 -4.25
N ARG A 108 16.73 -3.97 -3.89
CA ARG A 108 15.86 -4.90 -4.62
C ARG A 108 14.39 -4.62 -4.40
N LEU A 109 13.99 -4.23 -3.19
CA LEU A 109 12.64 -3.77 -2.89
C LEU A 109 12.31 -2.49 -3.65
N GLU A 110 13.22 -1.53 -3.69
CA GLU A 110 13.07 -0.27 -4.41
C GLU A 110 12.98 -0.50 -5.92
N SER A 111 13.84 -1.33 -6.50
CA SER A 111 13.79 -1.68 -7.92
C SER A 111 12.46 -2.36 -8.30
N CYS A 112 11.97 -3.27 -7.45
CA CYS A 112 10.68 -3.90 -7.64
C CYS A 112 9.54 -2.86 -7.62
N TYR A 113 9.52 -1.98 -6.63
CA TYR A 113 8.47 -0.95 -6.53
C TYR A 113 8.53 0.05 -7.71
N ALA A 114 9.72 0.47 -8.13
CA ALA A 114 9.91 1.36 -9.27
C ALA A 114 9.37 0.74 -10.58
N ALA A 115 9.60 -0.56 -10.79
CA ALA A 115 9.03 -1.26 -11.95
C ALA A 115 7.49 -1.30 -11.90
N VAL A 116 6.89 -1.46 -10.72
CA VAL A 116 5.44 -1.41 -10.55
C VAL A 116 4.89 0.00 -10.83
N ILE A 117 5.56 1.06 -10.36
CA ILE A 117 5.19 2.45 -10.69
C ILE A 117 5.21 2.66 -12.21
N ASN A 118 6.29 2.25 -12.87
CA ASN A 118 6.43 2.38 -14.32
C ASN A 118 5.33 1.60 -15.07
N ALA A 119 5.01 0.39 -14.62
CA ALA A 119 3.92 -0.40 -15.19
C ALA A 119 2.55 0.31 -15.03
N ALA A 120 2.27 0.90 -13.86
CA ALA A 120 1.03 1.63 -13.63
C ALA A 120 0.92 2.88 -14.51
N LEU A 121 1.99 3.67 -14.63
CA LEU A 121 2.06 4.88 -15.46
C LEU A 121 1.84 4.59 -16.95
N ASN A 122 2.28 3.41 -17.43
CA ASN A 122 2.16 3.00 -18.84
C ASN A 122 0.96 2.10 -19.12
N HIS A 123 0.22 1.66 -18.09
CA HIS A 123 -0.90 0.75 -18.27
C HIS A 123 -2.06 1.44 -19.03
N ARG A 124 -2.56 0.80 -20.09
CA ARG A 124 -3.56 1.39 -21.03
C ARG A 124 -4.82 1.97 -20.36
N LYS A 125 -5.26 1.40 -19.22
CA LYS A 125 -6.44 1.86 -18.47
C LYS A 125 -6.12 2.92 -17.43
N LEU A 126 -4.85 3.05 -16.99
CA LEU A 126 -4.43 3.88 -15.86
C LEU A 126 -3.62 5.10 -16.27
N LYS A 127 -2.97 5.09 -17.42
CA LYS A 127 -2.01 6.13 -17.88
C LYS A 127 -2.55 7.55 -17.94
N LYS A 128 -3.88 7.73 -17.87
CA LYS A 128 -4.54 9.05 -17.81
C LYS A 128 -4.88 9.46 -16.38
N ASN A 129 -4.73 8.55 -15.41
CA ASN A 129 -5.01 8.84 -14.02
C ASN A 129 -3.79 9.51 -13.37
N ARG A 130 -4.06 10.33 -12.36
CA ARG A 130 -3.03 10.78 -11.42
C ARG A 130 -2.64 9.59 -10.54
N LEU A 131 -1.34 9.38 -10.36
CA LEU A 131 -0.82 8.23 -9.61
C LEU A 131 -0.46 8.60 -8.18
N VAL A 132 -1.05 7.91 -7.22
CA VAL A 132 -0.67 7.91 -5.80
C VAL A 132 0.01 6.58 -5.50
N ILE A 133 1.12 6.61 -4.77
CA ILE A 133 1.85 5.40 -4.35
C ILE A 133 1.91 5.31 -2.84
N GLY A 134 2.13 4.12 -2.31
CA GLY A 134 2.22 3.96 -0.86
C GLY A 134 2.14 2.51 -0.40
N GLY A 135 1.56 2.29 0.74
CA GLY A 135 1.34 0.93 1.24
C GLY A 135 1.39 0.79 2.75
N LYS A 136 1.26 -0.47 3.17
CA LYS A 136 1.29 -0.85 4.57
C LYS A 136 2.74 -0.98 5.06
N SER A 137 3.07 -0.30 6.15
CA SER A 137 4.34 -0.49 6.85
C SER A 137 5.56 -0.43 5.90
N MET A 138 6.28 -1.53 5.71
CA MET A 138 7.40 -1.64 4.78
C MET A 138 7.04 -1.13 3.37
N GLY A 139 5.86 -1.47 2.85
CA GLY A 139 5.43 -1.05 1.52
C GLY A 139 5.38 0.47 1.39
N GLY A 140 4.83 1.18 2.39
CA GLY A 140 4.81 2.64 2.44
C GLY A 140 6.21 3.24 2.54
N ARG A 141 7.09 2.65 3.37
CA ARG A 141 8.48 3.11 3.50
C ARG A 141 9.27 2.94 2.20
N ILE A 142 9.12 1.82 1.50
CA ILE A 142 9.79 1.61 0.22
C ILE A 142 9.25 2.60 -0.84
N ALA A 143 7.93 2.81 -0.88
CA ALA A 143 7.32 3.83 -1.75
C ALA A 143 7.94 5.21 -1.52
N SER A 144 8.11 5.63 -0.25
CA SER A 144 8.72 6.92 0.08
C SER A 144 10.19 7.01 -0.37
N GLN A 145 10.95 5.93 -0.24
CA GLN A 145 12.35 5.89 -0.68
C GLN A 145 12.47 6.01 -2.21
N VAL A 146 11.60 5.31 -2.95
CA VAL A 146 11.55 5.43 -4.42
C VAL A 146 11.14 6.84 -4.83
N ALA A 147 10.12 7.43 -4.20
CA ALA A 147 9.67 8.79 -4.51
C ALA A 147 10.72 9.87 -4.16
N ALA A 148 11.51 9.66 -3.11
CA ALA A 148 12.60 10.56 -2.76
C ALA A 148 13.76 10.52 -3.78
N ALA A 149 14.00 9.35 -4.38
CA ALA A 149 15.04 9.18 -5.41
C ALA A 149 14.55 9.68 -6.78
N ASP A 150 13.33 9.32 -7.18
CA ASP A 150 12.66 9.77 -8.41
C ASP A 150 11.15 9.76 -8.23
N GLY A 151 10.58 10.90 -7.90
CA GLY A 151 9.14 11.10 -7.73
C GLY A 151 8.38 11.46 -9.01
N LYS A 152 9.00 11.32 -10.20
CA LYS A 152 8.37 11.71 -11.47
C LYS A 152 7.08 10.94 -11.73
N GLY A 153 6.01 11.66 -12.03
CA GLY A 153 4.70 11.08 -12.31
C GLY A 153 3.89 10.69 -11.06
N VAL A 154 4.44 10.87 -9.85
CA VAL A 154 3.74 10.61 -8.58
C VAL A 154 3.03 11.87 -8.11
N ALA A 155 1.70 11.79 -7.99
CA ALA A 155 0.85 12.90 -7.55
C ALA A 155 0.74 13.00 -6.01
N GLY A 156 1.01 11.93 -5.28
CA GLY A 156 0.96 11.90 -3.82
C GLY A 156 1.36 10.55 -3.24
N LEU A 157 1.55 10.49 -1.92
CA LEU A 157 1.90 9.27 -1.21
C LEU A 157 0.94 8.98 -0.06
N VAL A 158 0.59 7.71 0.15
CA VAL A 158 -0.24 7.25 1.27
C VAL A 158 0.52 6.22 2.10
N PHE A 159 0.69 6.50 3.38
CA PHE A 159 1.35 5.61 4.33
C PHE A 159 0.34 5.04 5.32
N LEU A 160 0.17 3.73 5.30
CA LEU A 160 -0.72 3.00 6.18
C LEU A 160 0.09 2.36 7.33
N GLY A 161 0.30 3.09 8.42
CA GLY A 161 1.20 2.72 9.52
C GLY A 161 2.67 2.85 9.10
N TYR A 162 3.19 4.08 9.00
CA TYR A 162 4.59 4.30 8.63
C TYR A 162 5.55 3.79 9.71
N PRO A 163 6.50 2.89 9.39
CA PRO A 163 7.42 2.35 10.38
C PRO A 163 8.60 3.30 10.61
N LEU A 164 8.35 4.36 11.37
CA LEU A 164 9.29 5.46 11.61
C LEU A 164 10.62 4.99 12.23
N HIS A 165 10.55 3.99 13.10
CA HIS A 165 11.71 3.34 13.72
C HIS A 165 11.40 1.88 14.04
N PRO A 166 12.38 1.02 14.35
CA PRO A 166 12.12 -0.29 14.93
C PRO A 166 11.50 -0.15 16.34
N PRO A 167 10.60 -1.05 16.75
CA PRO A 167 10.02 -1.01 18.09
C PRO A 167 11.10 -0.96 19.18
N GLY A 168 10.93 -0.05 20.15
CA GLY A 168 11.88 0.14 21.24
C GLY A 168 13.22 0.79 20.85
N LYS A 169 13.33 1.36 19.62
CA LYS A 169 14.55 2.05 19.14
C LYS A 169 14.21 3.38 18.48
N PRO A 170 13.64 4.34 19.23
CA PRO A 170 13.19 5.63 18.67
C PRO A 170 14.34 6.49 18.12
N ASP A 171 15.58 6.23 18.54
CA ASP A 171 16.79 6.86 18.02
C ASP A 171 17.13 6.43 16.57
N LYS A 172 16.59 5.30 16.09
CA LYS A 172 16.85 4.77 14.75
C LYS A 172 15.79 5.20 13.75
N LEU A 173 15.65 6.51 13.56
CA LEU A 173 14.67 7.08 12.64
C LEU A 173 14.91 6.67 11.18
N ARG A 174 13.82 6.49 10.44
CA ARG A 174 13.79 6.11 9.03
C ARG A 174 13.06 7.18 8.20
N ALA A 175 13.34 8.46 8.49
CA ALA A 175 12.59 9.59 7.96
C ALA A 175 13.45 10.58 7.17
N GLU A 176 14.78 10.45 7.15
CA GLU A 176 15.69 11.44 6.55
C GLU A 176 15.38 11.78 5.08
N HIS A 177 14.99 10.79 4.29
CA HIS A 177 14.67 10.95 2.87
C HIS A 177 13.30 11.60 2.63
N LEU A 178 12.42 11.69 3.63
CA LEU A 178 11.06 12.26 3.45
C LEU A 178 11.09 13.73 3.04
N LYS A 179 12.10 14.49 3.47
CA LYS A 179 12.31 15.91 3.10
C LYS A 179 12.57 16.12 1.61
N ASP A 180 13.03 15.09 0.91
CA ASP A 180 13.34 15.14 -0.51
C ASP A 180 12.09 14.92 -1.38
N ILE A 181 11.00 14.43 -0.79
CA ILE A 181 9.71 14.21 -1.46
C ILE A 181 8.96 15.53 -1.59
N LYS A 182 8.62 15.92 -2.81
CA LYS A 182 7.86 17.16 -3.09
C LYS A 182 6.35 16.93 -3.17
N ALA A 183 5.94 15.71 -3.49
CA ALA A 183 4.53 15.36 -3.58
C ALA A 183 3.85 15.36 -2.19
N PRO A 184 2.58 15.74 -2.09
CA PRO A 184 1.81 15.63 -0.85
C PRO A 184 1.81 14.22 -0.27
N MET A 185 1.81 14.11 1.05
CA MET A 185 1.84 12.84 1.77
C MET A 185 0.66 12.74 2.75
N LEU A 186 0.01 11.58 2.79
CA LEU A 186 -0.94 11.22 3.84
C LEU A 186 -0.33 10.15 4.74
N PHE A 187 -0.18 10.46 6.01
CA PHE A 187 0.11 9.48 7.06
C PHE A 187 -1.20 9.07 7.73
N VAL A 188 -1.52 7.79 7.63
CA VAL A 188 -2.55 7.14 8.45
C VAL A 188 -1.82 6.36 9.51
N GLN A 189 -1.91 6.77 10.79
CA GLN A 189 -1.10 6.21 11.86
C GLN A 189 -1.96 5.81 13.05
N GLY A 190 -1.67 4.63 13.63
CA GLY A 190 -2.28 4.24 14.89
C GLY A 190 -1.72 5.04 16.05
N ALA A 191 -2.57 5.57 16.95
CA ALA A 191 -2.14 6.35 18.10
C ALA A 191 -1.18 5.59 19.03
N ARG A 192 -1.24 4.25 19.03
CA ARG A 192 -0.38 3.37 19.84
C ARG A 192 0.56 2.51 19.00
N ASP A 193 0.94 3.01 17.83
CA ASP A 193 1.83 2.28 16.93
C ASP A 193 3.26 2.24 17.51
N ALA A 194 3.75 1.05 17.84
CA ALA A 194 5.09 0.85 18.41
C ALA A 194 6.24 1.13 17.41
N PHE A 195 5.94 1.29 16.13
CA PHE A 195 6.91 1.67 15.09
C PHE A 195 6.97 3.19 14.86
N GLY A 196 6.20 3.96 15.59
CA GLY A 196 6.11 5.42 15.53
C GLY A 196 4.72 5.86 15.94
N THR A 197 4.63 6.57 17.07
CA THR A 197 3.37 7.12 17.59
C THR A 197 2.90 8.31 16.76
N GLU A 198 1.68 8.76 17.01
CA GLU A 198 1.15 9.99 16.41
C GLU A 198 2.05 11.20 16.66
N GLU A 199 2.49 11.36 17.91
CA GLU A 199 3.33 12.48 18.32
C GLU A 199 4.67 12.48 17.60
N GLU A 200 5.28 11.32 17.44
CA GLU A 200 6.55 11.15 16.71
C GLU A 200 6.40 11.48 15.24
N ILE A 201 5.33 10.99 14.57
CA ILE A 201 5.04 11.32 13.17
C ILE A 201 4.78 12.82 13.02
N ARG A 202 3.99 13.41 13.92
CA ARG A 202 3.69 14.85 13.94
C ARG A 202 4.95 15.69 14.11
N ALA A 203 5.86 15.26 14.99
CA ALA A 203 7.15 15.90 15.17
C ALA A 203 8.01 15.87 13.90
N VAL A 204 8.07 14.71 13.20
CA VAL A 204 8.81 14.58 11.94
C VAL A 204 8.21 15.48 10.86
N ILE A 205 6.89 15.49 10.69
CA ILE A 205 6.21 16.35 9.72
C ILE A 205 6.57 17.83 9.98
N LYS A 206 6.47 18.28 11.24
CA LYS A 206 6.75 19.66 11.63
C LYS A 206 8.23 20.02 11.44
N ASN A 207 9.13 19.21 11.99
CA ASN A 207 10.57 19.51 12.01
C ASN A 207 11.18 19.49 10.61
N SER A 208 10.70 18.59 9.74
CA SER A 208 11.17 18.47 8.35
C SER A 208 10.33 19.29 7.36
N ARG A 209 9.31 20.04 7.85
CA ARG A 209 8.39 20.85 7.03
C ARG A 209 7.82 20.07 5.85
N LEU A 210 7.38 18.84 6.10
CA LEU A 210 6.87 17.96 5.05
C LEU A 210 5.51 18.46 4.54
N PRO A 211 5.23 18.38 3.24
CA PRO A 211 3.89 18.60 2.68
C PRO A 211 2.98 17.42 3.03
N ALA A 212 2.63 17.27 4.31
CA ALA A 212 1.99 16.07 4.80
C ALA A 212 0.78 16.35 5.69
N THR A 213 -0.24 15.50 5.54
CA THR A 213 -1.41 15.40 6.42
C THR A 213 -1.27 14.17 7.29
N LEU A 214 -1.64 14.28 8.56
CA LEU A 214 -1.69 13.14 9.48
C LEU A 214 -3.14 12.86 9.87
N TYR A 215 -3.57 11.62 9.64
CA TYR A 215 -4.81 11.06 10.16
C TYR A 215 -4.47 10.02 11.23
N THR A 216 -4.91 10.25 12.46
CA THR A 216 -4.68 9.36 13.59
C THR A 216 -5.85 8.40 13.74
N VAL A 217 -5.56 7.10 13.86
CA VAL A 217 -6.52 6.08 14.25
C VAL A 217 -6.48 5.93 15.76
N GLU A 218 -7.48 6.50 16.43
CA GLU A 218 -7.58 6.51 17.89
C GLU A 218 -7.52 5.11 18.49
N GLY A 219 -6.61 4.90 19.44
CA GLY A 219 -6.39 3.60 20.08
C GLY A 219 -5.86 2.50 19.17
N GLY A 220 -5.56 2.79 17.91
CA GLY A 220 -5.02 1.84 16.94
C GLY A 220 -3.56 1.49 17.21
N ASP A 221 -3.20 0.22 17.00
CA ASP A 221 -1.81 -0.24 16.96
C ASP A 221 -1.23 -0.15 15.53
N HIS A 222 -0.05 -0.75 15.30
CA HIS A 222 0.58 -0.81 13.98
C HIS A 222 -0.31 -1.47 12.90
N SER A 223 -1.20 -2.36 13.29
CA SER A 223 -2.17 -3.04 12.40
C SER A 223 -3.53 -2.35 12.38
N PHE A 224 -3.64 -1.17 13.01
CA PHE A 224 -4.88 -0.43 13.22
C PHE A 224 -5.92 -1.20 14.05
N LYS A 225 -5.47 -2.18 14.84
CA LYS A 225 -6.35 -2.88 15.77
C LYS A 225 -6.62 -1.99 16.96
N VAL A 226 -7.90 -1.81 17.27
CA VAL A 226 -8.38 -1.06 18.43
C VAL A 226 -8.80 -2.01 19.54
N ALA A 227 -8.68 -1.58 20.79
CA ALA A 227 -9.09 -2.40 21.92
C ALA A 227 -10.61 -2.61 21.92
N LYS A 228 -11.06 -3.85 22.14
CA LYS A 228 -12.50 -4.22 22.17
C LYS A 228 -13.33 -3.33 23.12
N ARG A 229 -12.75 -2.84 24.22
CA ARG A 229 -13.39 -1.91 25.16
C ARG A 229 -13.86 -0.57 24.55
N LEU A 230 -13.34 -0.20 23.37
CA LEU A 230 -13.74 1.01 22.64
C LEU A 230 -15.06 0.82 21.88
N GLY A 231 -15.59 -0.40 21.80
CA GLY A 231 -16.87 -0.71 21.17
C GLY A 231 -16.93 -0.47 19.66
N VAL A 232 -15.77 -0.18 19.00
CA VAL A 232 -15.70 0.07 17.57
C VAL A 232 -15.37 -1.23 16.83
N PRO A 233 -16.22 -1.72 15.91
CA PRO A 233 -15.92 -2.88 15.08
C PRO A 233 -14.68 -2.63 14.23
N GLN A 234 -13.85 -3.66 14.07
CA GLN A 234 -12.59 -3.52 13.30
C GLN A 234 -12.83 -3.13 11.83
N ASP A 235 -13.89 -3.63 11.22
CA ASP A 235 -14.25 -3.31 9.84
C ASP A 235 -14.62 -1.84 9.69
N THR A 236 -15.31 -1.24 10.67
CA THR A 236 -15.61 0.20 10.71
C THR A 236 -14.32 1.03 10.75
N VAL A 237 -13.32 0.60 11.52
CA VAL A 237 -12.01 1.29 11.54
C VAL A 237 -11.38 1.29 10.16
N TYR A 238 -11.41 0.17 9.49
CA TYR A 238 -10.81 0.01 8.18
C TYR A 238 -11.59 0.77 7.08
N GLU A 239 -12.91 0.79 7.15
CA GLU A 239 -13.74 1.60 6.27
C GLU A 239 -13.44 3.09 6.44
N THR A 240 -13.34 3.56 7.69
CA THR A 240 -12.97 4.95 7.98
C THR A 240 -11.59 5.31 7.43
N ILE A 241 -10.60 4.41 7.58
CA ILE A 241 -9.28 4.60 6.96
C ILE A 241 -9.41 4.74 5.44
N THR A 242 -10.20 3.85 4.82
CA THR A 242 -10.43 3.89 3.37
C THR A 242 -11.07 5.20 2.94
N ASP A 243 -12.10 5.67 3.67
CA ASP A 243 -12.77 6.94 3.40
C ASP A 243 -11.79 8.13 3.48
N LYS A 244 -10.92 8.15 4.48
CA LYS A 244 -9.88 9.19 4.62
C LYS A 244 -8.85 9.17 3.49
N VAL A 245 -8.46 7.99 3.03
CA VAL A 245 -7.58 7.86 1.86
C VAL A 245 -8.29 8.37 0.60
N VAL A 246 -9.56 8.04 0.40
CA VAL A 246 -10.37 8.51 -0.75
C VAL A 246 -10.54 10.03 -0.72
N GLU A 247 -10.94 10.58 0.43
CA GLU A 247 -11.11 12.03 0.63
C GLU A 247 -9.83 12.77 0.26
N TRP A 248 -8.71 12.37 0.85
CA TRP A 248 -7.42 12.98 0.61
C TRP A 248 -6.96 12.83 -0.84
N THR A 249 -7.10 11.63 -1.42
CA THR A 249 -6.69 11.36 -2.81
C THR A 249 -7.47 12.21 -3.82
N ARG A 250 -8.75 12.48 -3.56
CA ARG A 250 -9.59 13.33 -4.42
C ARG A 250 -9.28 14.82 -4.31
N ALA A 251 -8.68 15.24 -3.21
CA ALA A 251 -8.28 16.62 -2.97
C ALA A 251 -6.93 16.99 -3.62
N LEU A 252 -6.19 16.00 -4.13
CA LEU A 252 -4.97 16.23 -4.89
C LEU A 252 -5.26 16.88 -6.24
#